data_9832fcf37002d7f38f0d95da68c7eb81
#
_entry.id   9832fcf37002d7f38f0d95da68c7eb81
#
_cell.length_a   1.000
_cell.length_b   1.000
_cell.length_c   1.000
_cell.angle_alpha   90.00
_cell.angle_beta   90.00
_cell.angle_gamma   90.00
#
_symmetry.space_group_name_H-M   'P 1'
#
loop_
_entity.id
_entity.type
_entity.pdbx_description
1 polymer ?
#
loop_
_entity_poly.entity_id
_entity_poly.type
_entity_poly.pdbx_seq_one_letter_code
_entity_poly.pdbx_strand_id
1 'polypeptide(L)'
;MARYSWLGLVCHIQNPTLDVVAVKFFTAPVITRVATQGEKALQSQQSYFKALLNTHPETIEIINGYYILEKGSPPRYKKPIDKQDRVEVWRLEEKQTDVNIALQLYRDAARKHCEHAVLVSSDSDLIPALALLRQDFPDYPIGLILPRRESNEIKQRPPNSNMSGLVNWTRTYIRNDELEKFQLPDK
;
A
#
# COMPACT_ATOMS: atom_id res chain seq x y z
N MET A 1 12.20 -11.49 -1.07
CA MET A 1 11.29 -10.42 -0.63
C MET A 1 10.79 -10.84 0.74
N ALA A 2 10.96 -10.02 1.77
CA ALA A 2 10.49 -10.36 3.11
C ALA A 2 8.95 -10.43 3.11
N ARG A 3 8.40 -11.44 3.76
CA ARG A 3 6.96 -11.72 3.83
C ARG A 3 6.50 -11.41 5.25
N TYR A 4 5.55 -10.52 5.39
CA TYR A 4 5.04 -10.10 6.69
C TYR A 4 3.57 -10.46 6.87
N SER A 5 3.19 -10.82 8.09
CA SER A 5 1.81 -10.86 8.52
C SER A 5 1.32 -9.43 8.79
N TRP A 6 0.79 -8.78 7.77
CA TRP A 6 0.29 -7.41 7.92
C TRP A 6 -0.81 -7.27 8.96
N LEU A 7 -1.66 -8.28 9.09
CA LEU A 7 -2.68 -8.32 10.13
C LEU A 7 -2.03 -8.23 11.53
N GLY A 8 -1.09 -9.13 11.83
CA GLY A 8 -0.40 -9.12 13.13
C GLY A 8 0.35 -7.81 13.38
N LEU A 9 1.01 -7.27 12.35
CA LEU A 9 1.74 -6.01 12.44
C LEU A 9 0.80 -4.82 12.73
N VAL A 10 -0.30 -4.71 12.00
CA VAL A 10 -1.28 -3.61 12.18
C VAL A 10 -1.95 -3.71 13.55
N CYS A 11 -2.35 -4.91 13.99
CA CYS A 11 -2.88 -5.15 15.34
C CYS A 11 -1.89 -4.71 16.43
N HIS A 12 -0.60 -4.95 16.21
CA HIS A 12 0.44 -4.58 17.18
C HIS A 12 0.70 -3.08 17.25
N ILE A 13 0.64 -2.39 16.10
CA ILE A 13 0.94 -0.95 15.98
C ILE A 13 -0.23 -0.10 16.50
N GLN A 14 -1.45 -0.52 16.22
CA GLN A 14 -2.64 0.17 16.72
C GLN A 14 -2.93 -0.20 18.19
N ASN A 15 -3.99 0.36 18.75
CA ASN A 15 -4.40 0.04 20.09
C ASN A 15 -4.72 -1.47 20.22
N PRO A 16 -4.06 -2.23 21.13
CA PRO A 16 -4.29 -3.68 21.27
C PRO A 16 -5.69 -4.05 21.76
N THR A 17 -6.52 -3.08 22.16
CA THR A 17 -7.93 -3.30 22.54
C THR A 17 -8.88 -3.29 21.35
N LEU A 18 -8.40 -2.98 20.12
CA LEU A 18 -9.21 -2.96 18.91
C LEU A 18 -9.16 -4.31 18.19
N ASP A 19 -10.33 -4.84 17.86
CA ASP A 19 -10.45 -6.04 17.03
C ASP A 19 -10.32 -5.66 15.55
N VAL A 20 -9.45 -6.35 14.82
CA VAL A 20 -9.33 -6.18 13.37
C VAL A 20 -10.35 -7.06 12.67
N VAL A 21 -11.39 -6.43 12.16
CA VAL A 21 -12.51 -7.11 11.47
C VAL A 21 -12.20 -7.46 10.02
N ALA A 22 -11.34 -6.68 9.34
CA ALA A 22 -10.92 -6.95 7.97
C ALA A 22 -9.56 -6.30 7.65
N VAL A 23 -8.78 -6.98 6.81
CA VAL A 23 -7.58 -6.44 6.16
C VAL A 23 -7.74 -6.57 4.65
N LYS A 24 -7.82 -5.43 3.96
CA LYS A 24 -7.89 -5.38 2.49
C LYS A 24 -6.49 -5.14 1.94
N PHE A 25 -5.97 -6.13 1.24
CA PHE A 25 -4.63 -6.08 0.64
C PHE A 25 -4.75 -5.75 -0.85
N PHE A 26 -4.34 -4.55 -1.22
CA PHE A 26 -4.41 -4.05 -2.59
C PHE A 26 -3.09 -4.29 -3.31
N THR A 27 -3.17 -4.83 -4.53
CA THR A 27 -1.98 -5.22 -5.30
C THR A 27 -2.33 -5.44 -6.76
N ALA A 28 -1.31 -5.74 -7.59
CA ALA A 28 -1.50 -6.18 -8.96
C ALA A 28 -0.70 -7.47 -9.24
N PRO A 29 -1.22 -8.42 -10.03
CA PRO A 29 -0.50 -9.62 -10.40
C PRO A 29 0.77 -9.30 -11.20
N VAL A 30 1.88 -9.96 -10.85
CA VAL A 30 3.17 -9.79 -11.54
C VAL A 30 3.06 -10.19 -13.00
N ILE A 31 3.59 -9.35 -13.91
CA ILE A 31 3.78 -9.70 -15.32
C ILE A 31 5.14 -10.37 -15.48
N THR A 32 5.14 -11.68 -15.68
CA THR A 32 6.36 -12.52 -15.68
C THR A 32 7.38 -12.11 -16.76
N ARG A 33 6.91 -11.67 -17.93
CA ARG A 33 7.76 -11.27 -19.06
C ARG A 33 8.63 -10.03 -18.81
N VAL A 34 8.30 -9.22 -17.78
CA VAL A 34 9.07 -8.01 -17.40
C VAL A 34 9.62 -8.07 -15.99
N ALA A 35 9.23 -9.07 -15.20
CA ALA A 35 9.75 -9.26 -13.87
C ALA A 35 11.18 -9.78 -13.92
N THR A 36 12.09 -9.20 -13.11
CA THR A 36 13.50 -9.60 -13.05
C THR A 36 13.71 -11.10 -12.81
N GLN A 37 12.80 -11.73 -12.05
CA GLN A 37 12.85 -13.15 -11.74
C GLN A 37 11.84 -13.99 -12.56
N GLY A 38 11.17 -13.40 -13.55
CA GLY A 38 10.21 -14.08 -14.42
C GLY A 38 9.13 -14.84 -13.65
N GLU A 39 8.93 -16.10 -13.98
CA GLU A 39 7.95 -17.00 -13.36
C GLU A 39 8.15 -17.17 -11.83
N LYS A 40 9.39 -17.11 -11.34
CA LYS A 40 9.67 -17.19 -9.89
C LYS A 40 9.05 -16.02 -9.12
N ALA A 41 8.99 -14.83 -9.72
CA ALA A 41 8.34 -13.67 -9.10
C ALA A 41 6.84 -13.91 -8.92
N LEU A 42 6.16 -14.44 -9.94
CA LEU A 42 4.74 -14.79 -9.89
C LEU A 42 4.48 -15.91 -8.84
N GLN A 43 5.27 -16.98 -8.87
CA GLN A 43 5.16 -18.08 -7.89
C GLN A 43 5.37 -17.57 -6.44
N SER A 44 6.33 -16.67 -6.24
CA SER A 44 6.58 -16.07 -4.93
C SER A 44 5.42 -15.21 -4.46
N GLN A 45 4.80 -14.42 -5.35
CA GLN A 45 3.61 -13.63 -5.05
C GLN A 45 2.43 -14.54 -4.70
N GLN A 46 2.16 -15.57 -5.51
CA GLN A 46 1.07 -16.52 -5.27
C GLN A 46 1.25 -17.29 -3.96
N SER A 47 2.48 -17.74 -3.66
CA SER A 47 2.79 -18.41 -2.39
C SER A 47 2.55 -17.50 -1.20
N TYR A 48 2.91 -16.21 -1.31
CA TYR A 48 2.66 -15.23 -0.28
C TYR A 48 1.17 -15.00 -0.06
N PHE A 49 0.38 -14.83 -1.12
CA PHE A 49 -1.07 -14.66 -1.02
C PHE A 49 -1.74 -15.88 -0.41
N LYS A 50 -1.32 -17.08 -0.84
CA LYS A 50 -1.81 -18.32 -0.25
C LYS A 50 -1.50 -18.41 1.25
N ALA A 51 -0.30 -18.00 1.67
CA ALA A 51 0.06 -17.97 3.08
C ALA A 51 -0.80 -16.98 3.88
N LEU A 52 -1.03 -15.78 3.36
CA LEU A 52 -1.91 -14.79 3.97
C LEU A 52 -3.33 -15.30 4.15
N LEU A 53 -3.93 -15.82 3.07
CA LEU A 53 -5.31 -16.33 3.10
C LEU A 53 -5.46 -17.57 3.97
N ASN A 54 -4.47 -18.47 4.03
CA ASN A 54 -4.51 -19.64 4.90
C ASN A 54 -4.40 -19.27 6.38
N THR A 55 -3.67 -18.20 6.70
CA THR A 55 -3.49 -17.76 8.09
C THR A 55 -4.73 -17.05 8.62
N HIS A 56 -5.44 -16.30 7.77
CA HIS A 56 -6.59 -15.48 8.17
C HIS A 56 -7.67 -15.48 7.07
N PRO A 57 -8.33 -16.62 6.80
CA PRO A 57 -9.19 -16.80 5.62
C PRO A 57 -10.43 -15.89 5.61
N GLU A 58 -10.95 -15.53 6.79
CA GLU A 58 -12.17 -14.71 6.92
C GLU A 58 -11.87 -13.22 7.10
N THR A 59 -10.61 -12.89 7.40
CA THR A 59 -10.22 -11.50 7.74
C THR A 59 -9.49 -10.80 6.60
N ILE A 60 -8.78 -11.55 5.74
CA ILE A 60 -7.97 -10.97 4.65
C ILE A 60 -8.68 -11.09 3.31
N GLU A 61 -8.84 -9.96 2.64
CA GLU A 61 -9.32 -9.85 1.27
C GLU A 61 -8.19 -9.31 0.38
N ILE A 62 -7.92 -9.98 -0.76
CA ILE A 62 -6.96 -9.51 -1.76
C ILE A 62 -7.73 -8.87 -2.91
N ILE A 63 -7.50 -7.58 -3.12
CA ILE A 63 -8.15 -6.79 -4.15
C ILE A 63 -7.11 -6.46 -5.23
N ASN A 64 -7.33 -6.97 -6.44
CA ASN A 64 -6.39 -6.82 -7.52
C ASN A 64 -6.71 -5.60 -8.41
N GLY A 65 -5.69 -4.78 -8.65
CA GLY A 65 -5.53 -4.00 -9.86
C GLY A 65 -4.87 -4.84 -10.96
N TYR A 66 -4.25 -4.18 -11.92
CA TYR A 66 -3.50 -4.84 -12.98
C TYR A 66 -2.38 -3.97 -13.53
N TYR A 67 -1.40 -4.60 -14.17
CA TYR A 67 -0.34 -3.89 -14.88
C TYR A 67 -0.62 -3.80 -16.37
N ILE A 68 -0.36 -2.63 -16.94
CA ILE A 68 -0.29 -2.42 -18.39
C ILE A 68 1.17 -2.25 -18.77
N LEU A 69 1.59 -2.92 -19.84
CA LEU A 69 2.90 -2.74 -20.43
C LEU A 69 2.74 -2.12 -21.82
N GLU A 70 3.13 -0.87 -21.94
CA GLU A 70 2.97 -0.06 -23.15
C GLU A 70 4.34 0.43 -23.66
N LYS A 71 4.39 0.75 -24.96
CA LYS A 71 5.51 1.49 -25.52
C LYS A 71 5.40 2.95 -25.14
N GLY A 72 6.50 3.53 -24.64
CA GLY A 72 6.61 4.94 -24.36
C GLY A 72 7.80 5.55 -25.09
N SER A 73 7.72 6.83 -25.41
CA SER A 73 8.82 7.56 -26.01
C SER A 73 9.00 8.91 -25.28
N PRO A 74 9.43 8.90 -24.00
CA PRO A 74 9.70 10.12 -23.26
C PRO A 74 10.93 10.86 -23.78
N PRO A 75 11.04 12.19 -23.54
CA PRO A 75 12.28 12.92 -23.76
C PRO A 75 13.43 12.31 -22.94
N ARG A 76 14.63 12.25 -23.54
CA ARG A 76 15.85 11.83 -22.81
C ARG A 76 16.14 12.80 -21.67
N TYR A 77 16.58 12.26 -20.53
CA TYR A 77 16.96 13.10 -19.40
C TYR A 77 18.23 13.89 -19.72
N LYS A 78 18.08 15.18 -19.99
CA LYS A 78 19.16 16.17 -20.13
C LYS A 78 18.66 17.57 -19.76
N LYS A 79 19.57 18.46 -19.46
CA LYS A 79 19.28 19.88 -19.18
C LYS A 79 20.01 20.77 -20.20
N PRO A 80 19.31 21.75 -20.84
CA PRO A 80 17.85 21.93 -20.79
C PRO A 80 17.10 20.77 -21.43
N ILE A 81 15.79 20.63 -21.13
CA ILE A 81 14.95 19.59 -21.70
C ILE A 81 14.82 19.79 -23.21
N ASP A 82 15.17 18.78 -23.98
CA ASP A 82 14.95 18.72 -25.41
C ASP A 82 13.82 17.75 -25.74
N LYS A 83 12.71 18.29 -26.20
CA LYS A 83 11.51 17.52 -26.54
C LYS A 83 11.66 16.66 -27.79
N GLN A 84 12.67 16.96 -28.64
CA GLN A 84 12.93 16.22 -29.88
C GLN A 84 13.82 14.98 -29.64
N ASP A 85 14.70 15.04 -28.62
CA ASP A 85 15.55 13.91 -28.26
C ASP A 85 14.76 12.94 -27.36
N ARG A 86 14.19 11.91 -27.96
CA ARG A 86 13.32 10.94 -27.33
C ARG A 86 13.93 9.55 -27.31
N VAL A 87 13.54 8.74 -26.33
CA VAL A 87 14.01 7.36 -26.19
C VAL A 87 12.81 6.40 -26.10
N GLU A 88 12.85 5.33 -26.88
CA GLU A 88 11.83 4.28 -26.75
C GLU A 88 12.07 3.44 -25.51
N VAL A 89 11.03 3.27 -24.71
CA VAL A 89 11.06 2.50 -23.47
C VAL A 89 9.78 1.69 -23.31
N TRP A 90 9.88 0.62 -22.54
CA TRP A 90 8.69 -0.02 -21.99
C TRP A 90 8.23 0.72 -20.73
N ARG A 91 6.97 1.15 -20.70
CA ARG A 91 6.31 1.70 -19.52
C ARG A 91 5.47 0.64 -18.90
N LEU A 92 5.79 0.29 -17.67
CA LEU A 92 4.95 -0.55 -16.81
C LEU A 92 4.17 0.37 -15.88
N GLU A 93 2.85 0.36 -16.00
CA GLU A 93 1.96 1.15 -15.16
C GLU A 93 0.99 0.24 -14.42
N GLU A 94 0.88 0.45 -13.11
CA GLU A 94 -0.17 -0.17 -12.30
C GLU A 94 -1.47 0.63 -12.44
N LYS A 95 -2.59 -0.06 -12.56
CA LYS A 95 -3.91 0.54 -12.76
C LYS A 95 -4.90 0.02 -11.72
N GLN A 96 -5.83 0.88 -11.34
CA GLN A 96 -6.96 0.63 -10.45
C GLN A 96 -6.63 0.48 -8.97
N THR A 97 -5.39 0.24 -8.56
CA THR A 97 -5.06 -0.03 -7.16
C THR A 97 -5.45 1.14 -6.25
N ASP A 98 -5.04 2.37 -6.57
CA ASP A 98 -5.34 3.55 -5.75
C ASP A 98 -6.83 3.89 -5.75
N VAL A 99 -7.48 3.72 -6.91
CA VAL A 99 -8.94 3.88 -7.04
C VAL A 99 -9.67 2.85 -6.18
N ASN A 100 -9.22 1.59 -6.19
CA ASN A 100 -9.80 0.54 -5.36
C ASN A 100 -9.61 0.85 -3.86
N ILE A 101 -8.43 1.32 -3.44
CA ILE A 101 -8.19 1.74 -2.06
C ILE A 101 -9.18 2.85 -1.66
N ALA A 102 -9.25 3.91 -2.47
CA ALA A 102 -10.11 5.06 -2.21
C ALA A 102 -11.59 4.68 -2.09
N LEU A 103 -12.10 3.89 -3.04
CA LEU A 103 -13.48 3.44 -3.07
C LEU A 103 -13.83 2.51 -1.89
N GLN A 104 -12.93 1.56 -1.57
CA GLN A 104 -13.16 0.64 -0.46
C GLN A 104 -13.12 1.36 0.89
N LEU A 105 -12.18 2.27 1.08
CA LEU A 105 -12.07 3.07 2.29
C LEU A 105 -13.34 3.92 2.52
N TYR A 106 -13.82 4.60 1.48
CA TYR A 106 -15.05 5.38 1.56
C TYR A 106 -16.29 4.50 1.80
N ARG A 107 -16.39 3.37 1.07
CA ARG A 107 -17.50 2.41 1.20
C ARG A 107 -17.61 1.82 2.61
N ASP A 108 -16.48 1.50 3.23
CA ASP A 108 -16.45 0.90 4.57
C ASP A 108 -16.96 1.91 5.61
N ALA A 109 -16.56 3.17 5.51
CA ALA A 109 -17.09 4.24 6.37
C ALA A 109 -18.60 4.48 6.13
N ALA A 110 -19.00 4.61 4.86
CA ALA A 110 -20.41 4.86 4.49
C ALA A 110 -21.36 3.73 4.94
N ARG A 111 -20.89 2.49 4.89
CA ARG A 111 -21.67 1.31 5.30
C ARG A 111 -21.46 0.93 6.77
N LYS A 112 -20.62 1.64 7.49
CA LYS A 112 -20.27 1.35 8.89
C LYS A 112 -19.77 -0.09 9.08
N HIS A 113 -18.98 -0.59 8.13
CA HIS A 113 -18.41 -1.92 8.19
C HIS A 113 -17.40 -2.07 9.33
N CYS A 114 -16.76 -0.97 9.72
CA CYS A 114 -15.86 -0.88 10.85
C CYS A 114 -15.99 0.49 11.51
N GLU A 115 -15.63 0.59 12.78
CA GLU A 115 -15.69 1.84 13.55
C GLU A 115 -14.42 2.69 13.38
N HIS A 116 -13.35 2.12 12.82
CA HIS A 116 -12.05 2.75 12.66
C HIS A 116 -11.34 2.15 11.45
N ALA A 117 -10.79 2.97 10.57
CA ALA A 117 -9.95 2.51 9.47
C ALA A 117 -8.47 2.82 9.72
N VAL A 118 -7.59 1.93 9.26
CA VAL A 118 -6.14 2.16 9.23
C VAL A 118 -5.65 2.02 7.80
N LEU A 119 -5.16 3.12 7.24
CA LEU A 119 -4.56 3.16 5.91
C LEU A 119 -3.05 2.94 6.02
N VAL A 120 -2.52 1.93 5.33
CA VAL A 120 -1.07 1.67 5.23
C VAL A 120 -0.60 2.11 3.85
N SER A 121 -0.23 3.38 3.71
CA SER A 121 0.23 3.95 2.44
C SER A 121 1.05 5.21 2.66
N SER A 122 1.87 5.58 1.67
CA SER A 122 2.54 6.89 1.58
C SER A 122 2.13 7.65 0.30
N ASP A 123 1.13 7.14 -0.41
CA ASP A 123 0.70 7.70 -1.68
C ASP A 123 -0.20 8.91 -1.51
N SER A 124 0.25 10.04 -2.07
CA SER A 124 -0.49 11.30 -2.03
C SER A 124 -1.76 11.31 -2.89
N ASP A 125 -1.91 10.37 -3.81
CA ASP A 125 -3.09 10.28 -4.67
C ASP A 125 -4.34 9.85 -3.89
N LEU A 126 -4.16 9.38 -2.65
CA LEU A 126 -5.24 9.07 -1.71
C LEU A 126 -5.76 10.29 -0.90
N ILE A 127 -5.09 11.45 -0.99
CA ILE A 127 -5.51 12.67 -0.28
C ILE A 127 -6.96 13.08 -0.60
N PRO A 128 -7.43 13.08 -1.87
CA PRO A 128 -8.82 13.42 -2.19
C PRO A 128 -9.84 12.51 -1.49
N ALA A 129 -9.55 11.21 -1.40
CA ALA A 129 -10.42 10.26 -0.71
C ALA A 129 -10.49 10.51 0.80
N LEU A 130 -9.34 10.80 1.43
CA LEU A 130 -9.29 11.16 2.85
C LEU A 130 -10.00 12.49 3.14
N ALA A 131 -9.87 13.48 2.26
CA ALA A 131 -10.55 14.77 2.38
C ALA A 131 -12.07 14.61 2.30
N LEU A 132 -12.56 13.81 1.34
CA LEU A 132 -13.98 13.51 1.20
C LEU A 132 -14.52 12.75 2.41
N LEU A 133 -13.79 11.76 2.90
CA LEU A 133 -14.13 11.05 4.13
C LEU A 133 -14.27 11.98 5.33
N ARG A 134 -13.34 12.91 5.47
CA ARG A 134 -13.36 13.88 6.58
C ARG A 134 -14.52 14.85 6.45
N GLN A 135 -14.92 15.20 5.23
CA GLN A 135 -16.09 16.04 4.97
C GLN A 135 -17.41 15.33 5.31
N ASP A 136 -17.57 14.08 4.85
CA ASP A 136 -18.84 13.35 4.95
C ASP A 136 -18.97 12.62 6.31
N PHE A 137 -17.85 12.21 6.89
CA PHE A 137 -17.78 11.47 8.16
C PHE A 137 -16.72 12.10 9.09
N PRO A 138 -16.96 13.31 9.63
CA PRO A 138 -15.96 14.06 10.41
C PRO A 138 -15.47 13.31 11.65
N ASP A 139 -16.33 12.51 12.27
CA ASP A 139 -16.03 11.76 13.49
C ASP A 139 -15.49 10.35 13.23
N TYR A 140 -15.39 9.91 11.97
CA TYR A 140 -14.87 8.59 11.64
C TYR A 140 -13.36 8.52 11.86
N PRO A 141 -12.87 7.67 12.81
CA PRO A 141 -11.45 7.61 13.11
C PRO A 141 -10.66 6.99 11.96
N ILE A 142 -9.57 7.64 11.57
CA ILE A 142 -8.65 7.15 10.55
C ILE A 142 -7.22 7.20 11.10
N GLY A 143 -6.53 6.07 11.05
CA GLY A 143 -5.08 5.97 11.27
C GLY A 143 -4.31 5.91 9.96
N LEU A 144 -3.09 6.43 9.96
CA LEU A 144 -2.16 6.33 8.83
C LEU A 144 -0.86 5.67 9.30
N ILE A 145 -0.45 4.62 8.61
CA ILE A 145 0.86 3.99 8.80
C ILE A 145 1.66 4.16 7.51
N LEU A 146 2.82 4.80 7.59
CA LEU A 146 3.72 4.88 6.45
C LEU A 146 4.54 3.59 6.37
N PRO A 147 4.54 2.87 5.22
CA PRO A 147 5.23 1.59 5.05
C PRO A 147 6.75 1.82 4.86
N ARG A 148 7.39 2.43 5.84
CA ARG A 148 8.82 2.74 5.88
C ARG A 148 9.46 2.02 7.06
N ARG A 149 10.67 1.51 6.85
CA ARG A 149 11.47 1.00 7.96
C ARG A 149 12.06 2.12 8.77
N GLU A 150 12.26 1.87 10.05
CA GLU A 150 13.12 2.69 10.88
C GLU A 150 14.52 2.75 10.28
N SER A 151 15.07 3.93 10.11
CA SER A 151 16.42 4.13 9.60
C SER A 151 17.10 5.24 10.39
N ASN A 152 18.34 5.00 10.77
CA ASN A 152 19.24 6.00 11.36
C ASN A 152 19.86 6.93 10.30
N GLU A 153 19.62 6.66 9.02
CA GLU A 153 20.10 7.51 7.94
C GLU A 153 19.27 8.80 7.84
N ILE A 154 19.98 9.88 7.86
CA ILE A 154 19.61 11.25 8.24
C ILE A 154 18.56 11.95 7.38
N LYS A 155 17.94 11.35 6.37
CA LYS A 155 16.91 12.04 5.58
C LYS A 155 15.77 11.13 5.16
N GLN A 156 15.02 10.64 6.13
CA GLN A 156 13.67 10.18 5.77
C GLN A 156 12.83 11.41 5.36
N ARG A 157 12.28 11.34 4.16
CA ARG A 157 11.36 12.37 3.68
C ARG A 157 10.21 12.50 4.70
N PRO A 158 9.89 13.70 5.21
CA PRO A 158 8.80 13.84 6.17
C PRO A 158 7.50 13.30 5.57
N PRO A 159 6.54 12.85 6.41
CA PRO A 159 5.20 12.53 5.93
C PRO A 159 4.62 13.70 5.16
N ASN A 160 3.78 13.41 4.16
CA ASN A 160 3.03 14.44 3.48
C ASN A 160 2.09 15.13 4.51
N SER A 161 2.34 16.39 4.81
CA SER A 161 1.59 17.14 5.83
C SER A 161 0.10 17.21 5.53
N ASN A 162 -0.27 17.27 4.23
CA ASN A 162 -1.67 17.29 3.82
C ASN A 162 -2.36 15.95 4.13
N MET A 163 -1.67 14.84 3.95
CA MET A 163 -2.20 13.51 4.26
C MET A 163 -2.32 13.30 5.77
N SER A 164 -1.29 13.66 6.52
CA SER A 164 -1.28 13.55 7.99
C SER A 164 -2.30 14.45 8.68
N GLY A 165 -2.62 15.60 8.10
CA GLY A 165 -3.64 16.53 8.62
C GLY A 165 -5.09 16.04 8.46
N LEU A 166 -5.33 15.01 7.64
CA LEU A 166 -6.66 14.45 7.39
C LEU A 166 -6.96 13.19 8.22
N VAL A 167 -6.01 12.70 9.00
CA VAL A 167 -6.14 11.50 9.82
C VAL A 167 -6.05 11.82 11.32
N ASN A 168 -6.52 10.94 12.18
CA ASN A 168 -6.51 11.14 13.63
C ASN A 168 -5.12 10.88 14.25
N TRP A 169 -4.37 9.94 13.65
CA TRP A 169 -3.02 9.63 14.08
C TRP A 169 -2.17 9.13 12.91
N THR A 170 -0.85 9.30 13.01
CA THR A 170 0.11 8.86 11.99
C THR A 170 1.28 8.13 12.64
N ARG A 171 1.59 6.93 12.14
CA ARG A 171 2.82 6.22 12.40
C ARG A 171 3.78 6.42 11.24
N THR A 172 4.89 7.09 11.47
CA THR A 172 5.80 7.53 10.39
C THR A 172 6.80 6.47 9.93
N TYR A 173 6.99 5.41 10.70
CA TYR A 173 7.86 4.26 10.36
C TYR A 173 7.41 3.01 11.13
N ILE A 174 7.86 1.87 10.66
CA ILE A 174 7.71 0.57 11.30
C ILE A 174 9.09 0.18 11.83
N ARG A 175 9.17 -0.17 13.11
CA ARG A 175 10.43 -0.55 13.75
C ARG A 175 10.93 -1.89 13.22
N ASN A 176 12.25 -2.09 13.28
CA ASN A 176 12.86 -3.32 12.80
C ASN A 176 12.46 -4.54 13.65
N ASP A 177 12.35 -4.38 14.98
CA ASP A 177 11.87 -5.43 15.88
C ASP A 177 10.41 -5.84 15.61
N GLU A 178 9.55 -4.88 15.25
CA GLU A 178 8.17 -5.15 14.83
C GLU A 178 8.14 -5.96 13.52
N LEU A 179 8.97 -5.60 12.54
CA LEU A 179 9.06 -6.33 11.27
C LEU A 179 9.57 -7.76 11.47
N GLU A 180 10.59 -7.97 12.30
CA GLU A 180 11.12 -9.29 12.60
C GLU A 180 10.08 -10.18 13.29
N LYS A 181 9.37 -9.63 14.27
CA LYS A 181 8.32 -10.34 15.02
C LYS A 181 7.18 -10.87 14.14
N PHE A 182 6.81 -10.12 13.08
CA PHE A 182 5.69 -10.45 12.21
C PHE A 182 6.12 -10.97 10.84
N GLN A 183 7.37 -11.39 10.69
CA GLN A 183 7.82 -12.06 9.48
C GLN A 183 7.21 -13.46 9.41
N LEU A 184 6.63 -13.80 8.25
CA LEU A 184 6.16 -15.15 8.00
C LEU A 184 7.35 -16.11 7.85
N PRO A 185 7.23 -17.36 8.33
CA PRO A 185 8.32 -18.34 8.24
C PRO A 185 8.71 -18.59 6.78
N ASP A 186 9.99 -18.79 6.56
CA ASP A 186 10.51 -19.27 5.28
C ASP A 186 10.05 -20.73 5.10
N LYS A 187 9.45 -21.02 3.94
CA LYS A 187 9.12 -22.37 3.51
C LYS A 187 10.13 -22.83 2.49
#